data_db5f014464d5b964a810f6d7b86d50d8
#
_entry.id   db5f014464d5b964a810f6d7b86d50d8
#
_cell.length_a   1.000
_cell.length_b   1.000
_cell.length_c   1.000
_cell.angle_alpha   90.00
_cell.angle_beta   90.00
_cell.angle_gamma   90.00
#
_symmetry.space_group_name_H-M   'P 1'
#
loop_
_entity.id
_entity.type
_entity.pdbx_description
1 polymer ?
#
loop_
_entity_poly.entity_id
_entity_poly.type
_entity_poly.pdbx_seq_one_letter_code
_entity_poly.pdbx_strand_id
1 'polypeptide(L)'
;MSTIGAYAPARCERSFVSIRSPPAPDGDPVTPEERFEAILAADEKVEPRDWMPDAYRKTLIRQIAQHAHSEVIGQQPEGNWITRAPTLRRKGILIAKVQDEAGHGLYLYSAAETLGISRDELQDLLHAGKQKYSSIFNYPTLSWADMGAIGWLVDGAAITNQVMLTRTSYGPYARAMIRICKEESFHQRQGYEIMLTLANGSPEQKAMAQDALDRWWWPSLMMFGPPDAESTHTEQSVQWKIKRETNDQLRQRFVDATVPQAHFLGLTLPDPDLHWDEESGHWRFGPIDWSEFWEVVKGNGPCNKERLAHKVQAWEDGAWVRDAARAHAAKHANDPMEVSA
;
A
#
# COMPACT_ATOMS: atom_id res chain seq x y z
N MET A 1 -7.49 -17.05 35.80
CA MET A 1 -7.57 -15.61 35.60
C MET A 1 -6.16 -15.17 35.16
N SER A 2 -5.97 -15.07 33.87
CA SER A 2 -4.67 -14.77 33.26
C SER A 2 -4.71 -13.34 32.75
N THR A 3 -3.88 -12.47 33.29
CA THR A 3 -3.80 -11.05 32.95
C THR A 3 -3.19 -10.89 31.57
N ILE A 4 -3.96 -10.38 30.63
CA ILE A 4 -3.48 -9.94 29.31
C ILE A 4 -2.78 -8.60 29.55
N GLY A 5 -1.46 -8.59 29.41
CA GLY A 5 -0.63 -7.38 29.50
C GLY A 5 -0.93 -6.43 28.31
N ALA A 6 -1.35 -5.22 28.63
CA ALA A 6 -1.54 -4.15 27.66
C ALA A 6 -0.18 -3.65 27.17
N TYR A 7 0.05 -3.70 25.87
CA TYR A 7 1.24 -3.14 25.21
C TYR A 7 1.02 -1.63 25.04
N ALA A 8 1.71 -0.82 25.84
CA ALA A 8 1.82 0.62 25.62
C ALA A 8 3.08 0.87 24.79
N PRO A 9 3.06 1.73 23.75
CA PRO A 9 4.27 2.10 23.03
C PRO A 9 5.13 2.99 23.92
N ALA A 10 6.25 2.43 24.42
CA ALA A 10 7.27 3.20 25.12
C ALA A 10 7.88 4.24 24.16
N ARG A 11 7.82 5.50 24.51
CA ARG A 11 8.69 6.53 23.93
C ARG A 11 10.12 6.16 24.30
N CYS A 12 10.82 5.55 23.37
CA CYS A 12 12.25 5.31 23.48
C CYS A 12 12.97 6.63 23.16
N GLU A 13 13.20 7.48 24.16
CA GLU A 13 14.22 8.53 24.09
C GLU A 13 15.59 7.86 24.13
N ARG A 14 16.01 7.31 22.99
CA ARG A 14 17.40 6.92 22.84
C ARG A 14 18.23 8.19 22.66
N SER A 15 19.11 8.48 23.63
CA SER A 15 20.21 9.40 23.46
C SER A 15 21.09 8.90 22.30
N PHE A 16 20.90 9.52 21.14
CA PHE A 16 21.72 9.21 19.96
C PHE A 16 23.11 9.84 20.17
N VAL A 17 24.11 8.99 20.27
CA VAL A 17 25.51 9.38 20.12
C VAL A 17 25.64 10.03 18.74
N SER A 18 25.96 11.31 18.74
CA SER A 18 26.26 12.07 17.53
C SER A 18 27.53 11.49 16.89
N ILE A 19 27.35 10.68 15.87
CA ILE A 19 28.45 10.32 14.97
C ILE A 19 28.68 11.58 14.11
N ARG A 20 29.73 12.33 14.45
CA ARG A 20 30.18 13.44 13.61
C ARG A 20 30.63 12.85 12.29
N SER A 21 30.00 13.30 11.20
CA SER A 21 30.52 13.09 9.85
C SER A 21 31.95 13.66 9.76
N PRO A 22 32.87 13.00 9.03
CA PRO A 22 34.19 13.55 8.82
C PRO A 22 34.10 14.95 8.18
N PRO A 23 35.03 15.87 8.49
CA PRO A 23 35.06 17.19 7.87
C PRO A 23 35.23 17.04 6.37
N ALA A 24 34.46 17.83 5.62
CA ALA A 24 34.62 17.95 4.17
C ALA A 24 36.04 18.48 3.83
N PRO A 25 36.67 18.04 2.73
CA PRO A 25 37.91 18.63 2.26
C PRO A 25 37.68 20.13 1.92
N ASP A 26 38.71 20.93 2.10
CA ASP A 26 38.72 22.38 1.89
C ASP A 26 38.17 22.75 0.49
N GLY A 27 36.91 23.14 0.45
CA GLY A 27 36.17 23.65 -0.72
C GLY A 27 35.10 24.59 -0.23
N ASP A 28 34.53 25.41 -1.09
CA ASP A 28 33.39 26.27 -0.77
C ASP A 28 32.32 25.49 -0.05
N PRO A 29 31.60 26.08 0.94
CA PRO A 29 30.59 25.36 1.69
C PRO A 29 29.48 24.87 0.76
N VAL A 30 29.37 23.52 0.61
CA VAL A 30 28.31 22.86 -0.18
C VAL A 30 26.96 23.28 0.39
N THR A 31 26.10 23.85 -0.44
CA THR A 31 24.76 24.27 -0.03
C THR A 31 23.90 23.04 0.36
N PRO A 32 22.85 23.22 1.17
CA PRO A 32 21.92 22.12 1.45
C PRO A 32 21.31 21.52 0.19
N GLU A 33 21.04 22.34 -0.81
CA GLU A 33 20.52 21.93 -2.12
C GLU A 33 21.51 21.05 -2.88
N GLU A 34 22.76 21.47 -2.97
CA GLU A 34 23.83 20.71 -3.64
C GLU A 34 24.05 19.36 -2.93
N ARG A 35 23.98 19.34 -1.62
CA ARG A 35 24.08 18.10 -0.85
C ARG A 35 22.92 17.16 -1.13
N PHE A 36 21.69 17.67 -1.18
CA PHE A 36 20.51 16.88 -1.52
C PHE A 36 20.64 16.27 -2.93
N GLU A 37 21.02 17.06 -3.91
CA GLU A 37 21.27 16.58 -5.29
C GLU A 37 22.38 15.54 -5.36
N ALA A 38 23.46 15.71 -4.60
CA ALA A 38 24.55 14.74 -4.51
C ALA A 38 24.10 13.39 -3.94
N ILE A 39 23.25 13.40 -2.88
CA ILE A 39 22.64 12.18 -2.30
C ILE A 39 21.82 11.47 -3.37
N LEU A 40 20.97 12.20 -4.10
CA LEU A 40 20.16 11.60 -5.17
C LEU A 40 21.05 11.07 -6.32
N ALA A 41 22.07 11.82 -6.73
CA ALA A 41 22.98 11.40 -7.81
C ALA A 41 23.70 10.08 -7.43
N ALA A 42 24.20 9.98 -6.19
CA ALA A 42 24.88 8.81 -5.67
C ALA A 42 23.95 7.60 -5.41
N ASP A 43 22.65 7.74 -5.61
CA ASP A 43 21.62 6.73 -5.25
C ASP A 43 21.61 6.38 -3.75
N GLU A 44 22.06 7.31 -2.92
CA GLU A 44 22.00 7.21 -1.47
C GLU A 44 20.59 7.57 -0.95
N LYS A 45 20.37 7.38 0.35
CA LYS A 45 19.08 7.64 0.99
C LYS A 45 19.10 9.01 1.66
N VAL A 46 18.05 9.77 1.40
CA VAL A 46 17.71 10.97 2.19
C VAL A 46 17.11 10.47 3.51
N GLU A 47 17.72 10.87 4.62
CA GLU A 47 17.30 10.47 5.97
C GLU A 47 16.51 11.61 6.66
N PRO A 48 15.75 11.34 7.74
CA PRO A 48 14.88 12.34 8.38
C PRO A 48 15.57 13.63 8.84
N ARG A 49 16.89 13.56 9.09
CA ARG A 49 17.69 14.72 9.54
C ARG A 49 18.36 15.47 8.41
N ASP A 50 18.34 14.91 7.19
CA ASP A 50 18.88 15.58 6.04
C ASP A 50 17.93 16.72 5.62
N TRP A 51 18.54 17.79 5.15
CA TRP A 51 17.76 18.83 4.49
C TRP A 51 17.17 18.29 3.18
N MET A 52 15.92 18.65 2.94
CA MET A 52 15.22 18.29 1.72
C MET A 52 14.28 19.42 1.28
N PRO A 53 14.05 19.62 -0.02
CA PRO A 53 13.11 20.62 -0.52
C PRO A 53 11.68 20.36 0.01
N ASP A 54 10.94 21.41 0.30
CA ASP A 54 9.54 21.31 0.75
C ASP A 54 8.66 20.55 -0.25
N ALA A 55 8.90 20.71 -1.54
CA ALA A 55 8.17 20.01 -2.58
C ALA A 55 8.42 18.49 -2.55
N TYR A 56 9.66 18.06 -2.28
CA TYR A 56 10.02 16.66 -2.08
C TYR A 56 9.33 16.09 -0.82
N ARG A 57 9.42 16.80 0.31
CA ARG A 57 8.76 16.43 1.56
C ARG A 57 7.24 16.27 1.40
N LYS A 58 6.58 17.25 0.78
CA LYS A 58 5.13 17.20 0.52
C LYS A 58 4.73 16.04 -0.39
N THR A 59 5.55 15.75 -1.39
CA THR A 59 5.31 14.60 -2.29
C THR A 59 5.41 13.29 -1.54
N LEU A 60 6.42 13.11 -0.69
CA LEU A 60 6.57 11.94 0.15
C LEU A 60 5.40 11.76 1.12
N ILE A 61 5.03 12.82 1.85
CA ILE A 61 3.89 12.78 2.78
C ILE A 61 2.64 12.32 2.04
N ARG A 62 2.33 12.91 0.87
CA ARG A 62 1.17 12.53 0.08
C ARG A 62 1.20 11.06 -0.35
N GLN A 63 2.35 10.58 -0.87
CA GLN A 63 2.46 9.20 -1.35
C GLN A 63 2.41 8.19 -0.21
N ILE A 64 3.14 8.43 0.86
CA ILE A 64 3.19 7.53 2.02
C ILE A 64 1.83 7.51 2.73
N ALA A 65 1.19 8.67 2.90
CA ALA A 65 -0.15 8.75 3.49
C ALA A 65 -1.19 8.00 2.64
N GLN A 66 -1.22 8.22 1.32
CA GLN A 66 -2.12 7.50 0.43
C GLN A 66 -1.90 5.99 0.50
N HIS A 67 -0.65 5.53 0.57
CA HIS A 67 -0.31 4.13 0.73
C HIS A 67 -0.81 3.59 2.07
N ALA A 68 -0.49 4.25 3.19
CA ALA A 68 -0.96 3.85 4.52
C ALA A 68 -2.49 3.80 4.61
N HIS A 69 -3.18 4.78 4.02
CA HIS A 69 -4.65 4.79 3.96
C HIS A 69 -5.19 3.63 3.12
N SER A 70 -4.48 3.25 2.05
CA SER A 70 -4.85 2.12 1.21
C SER A 70 -4.81 0.81 2.00
N GLU A 71 -3.76 0.58 2.78
CA GLU A 71 -3.65 -0.59 3.64
C GLU A 71 -4.81 -0.67 4.65
N VAL A 72 -5.09 0.44 5.36
CA VAL A 72 -6.16 0.47 6.38
C VAL A 72 -7.57 0.32 5.80
N ILE A 73 -7.83 0.85 4.61
CA ILE A 73 -9.13 0.69 3.93
C ILE A 73 -9.23 -0.68 3.26
N GLY A 74 -8.12 -1.17 2.69
CA GLY A 74 -8.03 -2.46 2.01
C GLY A 74 -8.41 -3.66 2.87
N GLN A 75 -8.26 -3.54 4.19
CA GLN A 75 -8.73 -4.56 5.13
C GLN A 75 -10.23 -4.85 5.06
N GLN A 76 -11.07 -3.87 4.68
CA GLN A 76 -12.52 -4.01 4.75
C GLN A 76 -13.09 -5.01 3.74
N PRO A 77 -12.78 -4.95 2.43
CA PRO A 77 -13.31 -5.90 1.46
C PRO A 77 -12.94 -7.35 1.79
N GLU A 78 -11.77 -7.59 2.35
CA GLU A 78 -11.30 -8.93 2.72
C GLU A 78 -11.77 -9.34 4.12
N GLY A 79 -11.74 -8.45 5.09
CA GLY A 79 -12.22 -8.68 6.45
C GLY A 79 -13.66 -9.18 6.50
N ASN A 80 -14.50 -8.68 5.61
CA ASN A 80 -15.90 -9.13 5.47
C ASN A 80 -16.04 -10.61 5.06
N TRP A 81 -14.97 -11.25 4.56
CA TRP A 81 -14.96 -12.65 4.15
C TRP A 81 -14.36 -13.61 5.18
N ILE A 82 -13.76 -13.13 6.26
CA ILE A 82 -13.15 -13.97 7.29
C ILE A 82 -14.13 -15.02 7.82
N THR A 83 -15.36 -14.60 8.17
CA THR A 83 -16.38 -15.53 8.69
C THR A 83 -16.96 -16.46 7.63
N ARG A 84 -16.88 -16.07 6.35
CA ARG A 84 -17.44 -16.79 5.19
C ARG A 84 -16.41 -17.64 4.45
N ALA A 85 -15.15 -17.62 4.86
CA ALA A 85 -14.11 -18.44 4.24
C ALA A 85 -14.47 -19.94 4.28
N PRO A 86 -14.26 -20.70 3.18
CA PRO A 86 -14.84 -22.03 2.99
C PRO A 86 -14.22 -23.11 3.90
N THR A 87 -13.03 -22.89 4.44
CA THR A 87 -12.36 -23.82 5.36
C THR A 87 -11.66 -23.09 6.49
N LEU A 88 -11.38 -23.79 7.60
CA LEU A 88 -10.61 -23.26 8.73
C LEU A 88 -9.22 -22.79 8.30
N ARG A 89 -8.57 -23.51 7.39
CA ARG A 89 -7.27 -23.13 6.84
C ARG A 89 -7.37 -21.79 6.08
N ARG A 90 -8.34 -21.64 5.17
CA ARG A 90 -8.54 -20.39 4.41
C ARG A 90 -8.93 -19.23 5.31
N LYS A 91 -9.73 -19.50 6.34
CA LYS A 91 -10.06 -18.51 7.36
C LYS A 91 -8.81 -18.01 8.10
N GLY A 92 -7.95 -18.92 8.57
CA GLY A 92 -6.70 -18.56 9.25
C GLY A 92 -5.75 -17.75 8.36
N ILE A 93 -5.63 -18.12 7.09
CA ILE A 93 -4.81 -17.37 6.12
C ILE A 93 -5.36 -15.95 5.92
N LEU A 94 -6.67 -15.81 5.74
CA LEU A 94 -7.30 -14.50 5.53
C LEU A 94 -7.20 -13.60 6.77
N ILE A 95 -7.31 -14.17 7.98
CA ILE A 95 -7.07 -13.43 9.23
C ILE A 95 -5.62 -12.91 9.27
N ALA A 96 -4.64 -13.75 8.92
CA ALA A 96 -3.23 -13.35 8.90
C ALA A 96 -3.00 -12.21 7.90
N LYS A 97 -3.54 -12.34 6.67
CA LYS A 97 -3.46 -11.28 5.66
C LYS A 97 -4.04 -9.96 6.16
N VAL A 98 -5.26 -9.94 6.66
CA VAL A 98 -5.91 -8.72 7.17
C VAL A 98 -5.11 -8.10 8.34
N GLN A 99 -4.45 -8.91 9.16
CA GLN A 99 -3.56 -8.43 10.21
C GLN A 99 -2.28 -7.81 9.63
N ASP A 100 -1.71 -8.40 8.58
CA ASP A 100 -0.53 -7.86 7.91
C ASP A 100 -0.83 -6.49 7.30
N GLU A 101 -1.98 -6.29 6.63
CA GLU A 101 -2.43 -4.99 6.10
C GLU A 101 -2.51 -3.90 7.19
N ALA A 102 -2.99 -4.27 8.39
CA ALA A 102 -2.96 -3.36 9.54
C ALA A 102 -1.53 -2.98 9.93
N GLY A 103 -0.62 -3.95 9.92
CA GLY A 103 0.82 -3.76 10.19
C GLY A 103 1.48 -2.87 9.14
N HIS A 104 1.18 -3.08 7.86
CA HIS A 104 1.66 -2.26 6.75
C HIS A 104 1.26 -0.79 6.92
N GLY A 105 -0.01 -0.54 7.22
CA GLY A 105 -0.49 0.81 7.53
C GLY A 105 0.31 1.46 8.67
N LEU A 106 0.61 0.72 9.76
CA LEU A 106 1.39 1.23 10.89
C LEU A 106 2.83 1.57 10.50
N TYR A 107 3.50 0.74 9.70
CA TYR A 107 4.87 1.02 9.24
C TYR A 107 4.92 2.26 8.36
N LEU A 108 3.95 2.41 7.48
CA LEU A 108 3.86 3.55 6.57
C LEU A 108 3.55 4.85 7.33
N TYR A 109 2.60 4.84 8.28
CA TYR A 109 2.37 6.01 9.14
C TYR A 109 3.64 6.38 9.91
N SER A 110 4.37 5.40 10.45
CA SER A 110 5.63 5.68 11.14
C SER A 110 6.68 6.30 10.21
N ALA A 111 6.72 5.91 8.94
CA ALA A 111 7.58 6.56 7.96
C ALA A 111 7.12 8.01 7.67
N ALA A 112 5.81 8.28 7.60
CA ALA A 112 5.28 9.64 7.43
C ALA A 112 5.57 10.53 8.67
N GLU A 113 5.50 9.98 9.87
CA GLU A 113 5.81 10.69 11.12
C GLU A 113 7.24 11.24 11.13
N THR A 114 8.18 10.58 10.47
CA THR A 114 9.56 11.09 10.32
C THR A 114 9.68 12.31 9.41
N LEU A 115 8.62 12.64 8.67
CA LEU A 115 8.50 13.84 7.83
C LEU A 115 7.82 15.02 8.56
N GLY A 116 7.41 14.82 9.83
CA GLY A 116 6.84 15.86 10.67
C GLY A 116 5.32 15.96 10.64
N ILE A 117 4.61 14.96 10.13
CA ILE A 117 3.15 14.87 10.20
C ILE A 117 2.75 13.69 11.10
N SER A 118 1.82 13.89 12.02
CA SER A 118 1.40 12.82 12.93
C SER A 118 0.43 11.84 12.26
N ARG A 119 0.42 10.61 12.76
CA ARG A 119 -0.54 9.59 12.37
C ARG A 119 -1.98 10.03 12.62
N ASP A 120 -2.24 10.66 13.77
CA ASP A 120 -3.57 11.12 14.14
C ASP A 120 -4.07 12.18 13.13
N GLU A 121 -3.20 13.14 12.75
CA GLU A 121 -3.54 14.14 11.74
C GLU A 121 -3.86 13.51 10.39
N LEU A 122 -3.08 12.51 9.95
CA LEU A 122 -3.33 11.80 8.70
C LEU A 122 -4.65 11.02 8.73
N GLN A 123 -4.98 10.39 9.85
CA GLN A 123 -6.25 9.68 10.02
C GLN A 123 -7.43 10.65 10.07
N ASP A 124 -7.32 11.78 10.75
CA ASP A 124 -8.36 12.82 10.78
C ASP A 124 -8.63 13.37 9.37
N LEU A 125 -7.58 13.57 8.56
CA LEU A 125 -7.72 13.98 7.16
C LEU A 125 -8.40 12.90 6.30
N LEU A 126 -8.11 11.62 6.54
CA LEU A 126 -8.79 10.51 5.88
C LEU A 126 -10.29 10.48 6.25
N HIS A 127 -10.61 10.55 7.55
CA HIS A 127 -11.99 10.53 8.05
C HIS A 127 -12.81 11.72 7.54
N ALA A 128 -12.17 12.86 7.39
CA ALA A 128 -12.79 14.05 6.79
C ALA A 128 -12.93 13.99 5.25
N GLY A 129 -12.51 12.89 4.60
CA GLY A 129 -12.53 12.75 3.15
C GLY A 129 -11.53 13.65 2.40
N LYS A 130 -10.56 14.22 3.10
CA LYS A 130 -9.55 15.15 2.54
C LYS A 130 -8.29 14.42 2.06
N GLN A 131 -8.15 13.13 2.35
CA GLN A 131 -7.07 12.26 1.89
C GLN A 131 -7.63 11.16 1.00
N LYS A 132 -6.78 10.64 0.10
CA LYS A 132 -7.12 9.59 -0.83
C LYS A 132 -6.48 8.26 -0.42
N TYR A 133 -7.09 7.18 -0.86
CA TYR A 133 -6.57 5.82 -0.82
C TYR A 133 -6.74 5.19 -2.21
N SER A 134 -6.23 4.00 -2.45
CA SER A 134 -6.31 3.35 -3.76
C SER A 134 -7.76 3.15 -4.21
N SER A 135 -8.07 3.52 -5.45
CA SER A 135 -9.41 3.41 -6.05
C SER A 135 -9.95 1.99 -6.00
N ILE A 136 -9.08 1.00 -6.09
CA ILE A 136 -9.42 -0.43 -6.16
C ILE A 136 -10.27 -0.91 -4.96
N PHE A 137 -10.06 -0.35 -3.76
CA PHE A 137 -10.80 -0.76 -2.57
C PHE A 137 -12.26 -0.28 -2.53
N ASN A 138 -12.69 0.47 -3.55
CA ASN A 138 -14.07 0.93 -3.71
C ASN A 138 -14.93 0.00 -4.57
N TYR A 139 -14.42 -1.16 -4.95
CA TYR A 139 -15.18 -2.18 -5.66
C TYR A 139 -15.73 -3.23 -4.70
N PRO A 140 -16.93 -3.80 -4.99
CA PRO A 140 -17.56 -4.77 -4.11
C PRO A 140 -16.92 -6.16 -4.21
N THR A 141 -16.95 -6.90 -3.09
CA THR A 141 -16.59 -8.32 -3.03
C THR A 141 -17.85 -9.18 -2.97
N LEU A 142 -18.18 -9.88 -4.04
CA LEU A 142 -19.45 -10.56 -4.25
C LEU A 142 -19.38 -12.07 -3.98
N SER A 143 -18.22 -12.70 -4.22
CA SER A 143 -18.01 -14.13 -4.07
C SER A 143 -16.67 -14.46 -3.42
N TRP A 144 -16.47 -15.73 -3.04
CA TRP A 144 -15.17 -16.17 -2.53
C TRP A 144 -14.05 -16.03 -3.57
N ALA A 145 -14.37 -16.08 -4.87
CA ALA A 145 -13.40 -15.88 -5.92
C ALA A 145 -12.80 -14.47 -5.91
N ASP A 146 -13.53 -13.47 -5.37
CA ASP A 146 -12.98 -12.13 -5.20
C ASP A 146 -11.77 -12.11 -4.26
N MET A 147 -11.74 -12.99 -3.26
CA MET A 147 -10.54 -13.13 -2.40
C MET A 147 -9.35 -13.69 -3.17
N GLY A 148 -9.62 -14.55 -4.15
CA GLY A 148 -8.61 -15.01 -5.10
C GLY A 148 -8.15 -13.92 -6.05
N ALA A 149 -9.09 -13.20 -6.66
CA ALA A 149 -8.80 -12.13 -7.60
C ALA A 149 -8.08 -10.94 -6.93
N ILE A 150 -8.47 -10.55 -5.72
CA ILE A 150 -7.78 -9.51 -4.95
C ILE A 150 -6.34 -9.95 -4.68
N GLY A 151 -6.11 -11.11 -4.09
CA GLY A 151 -4.75 -11.57 -3.82
C GLY A 151 -3.91 -11.71 -5.10
N TRP A 152 -4.48 -12.23 -6.18
CA TRP A 152 -3.72 -12.42 -7.42
C TRP A 152 -3.50 -11.12 -8.18
N LEU A 153 -4.56 -10.35 -8.46
CA LEU A 153 -4.50 -9.17 -9.34
C LEU A 153 -4.19 -7.89 -8.56
N VAL A 154 -4.87 -7.65 -7.43
CA VAL A 154 -4.70 -6.39 -6.68
C VAL A 154 -3.38 -6.40 -5.94
N ASP A 155 -3.06 -7.46 -5.18
CA ASP A 155 -1.76 -7.57 -4.51
C ASP A 155 -0.63 -7.76 -5.54
N GLY A 156 -0.91 -8.40 -6.69
CA GLY A 156 0.02 -8.47 -7.81
C GLY A 156 0.39 -7.12 -8.40
N ALA A 157 -0.60 -6.23 -8.58
CA ALA A 157 -0.38 -4.85 -9.00
C ALA A 157 0.31 -4.04 -7.88
N ALA A 158 -0.08 -4.25 -6.62
CA ALA A 158 0.56 -3.64 -5.47
C ALA A 158 2.04 -4.00 -5.41
N ILE A 159 2.40 -5.28 -5.46
CA ILE A 159 3.81 -5.74 -5.46
C ILE A 159 4.60 -5.12 -6.63
N THR A 160 4.02 -5.07 -7.82
CA THR A 160 4.68 -4.47 -8.99
C THR A 160 5.07 -3.01 -8.72
N ASN A 161 4.20 -2.25 -8.05
CA ASN A 161 4.49 -0.89 -7.59
C ASN A 161 5.50 -0.87 -6.42
N GLN A 162 5.30 -1.73 -5.44
CA GLN A 162 5.95 -1.68 -4.14
C GLN A 162 7.41 -2.14 -4.16
N VAL A 163 7.75 -3.14 -4.99
CA VAL A 163 9.14 -3.62 -5.13
C VAL A 163 10.07 -2.48 -5.52
N MET A 164 9.63 -1.56 -6.37
CA MET A 164 10.40 -0.39 -6.76
C MET A 164 10.64 0.56 -5.58
N LEU A 165 9.69 0.64 -4.65
CA LEU A 165 9.76 1.51 -3.47
C LEU A 165 10.77 1.03 -2.43
N THR A 166 11.24 -0.22 -2.48
CA THR A 166 12.38 -0.69 -1.67
C THR A 166 13.66 0.08 -1.99
N ARG A 167 13.70 0.70 -3.18
CA ARG A 167 14.81 1.53 -3.67
C ARG A 167 14.46 3.02 -3.71
N THR A 168 13.32 3.44 -3.15
CA THR A 168 12.96 4.87 -3.06
C THR A 168 14.07 5.68 -2.40
N SER A 169 14.20 6.94 -2.79
CA SER A 169 15.24 7.84 -2.26
C SER A 169 15.08 8.18 -0.77
N TYR A 170 13.90 7.97 -0.17
CA TYR A 170 13.66 8.26 1.23
C TYR A 170 13.86 7.01 2.11
N GLY A 171 14.85 7.05 3.01
CA GLY A 171 15.30 5.91 3.80
C GLY A 171 14.21 5.23 4.63
N PRO A 172 13.42 5.95 5.46
CA PRO A 172 12.36 5.33 6.26
C PRO A 172 11.32 4.58 5.41
N TYR A 173 10.90 5.16 4.27
CA TYR A 173 9.96 4.51 3.38
C TYR A 173 10.57 3.25 2.73
N ALA A 174 11.81 3.32 2.24
CA ALA A 174 12.50 2.17 1.66
C ALA A 174 12.59 1.00 2.66
N ARG A 175 12.93 1.28 3.92
CA ARG A 175 13.01 0.25 4.97
C ARG A 175 11.66 -0.40 5.29
N ALA A 176 10.59 0.38 5.35
CA ALA A 176 9.23 -0.14 5.52
C ALA A 176 8.87 -1.09 4.37
N MET A 177 9.16 -0.71 3.13
CA MET A 177 8.83 -1.50 1.94
C MET A 177 9.53 -2.86 1.87
N ILE A 178 10.72 -3.01 2.44
CA ILE A 178 11.42 -4.30 2.46
C ILE A 178 10.59 -5.38 3.18
N ARG A 179 9.93 -5.02 4.28
CA ARG A 179 9.08 -5.95 5.02
C ARG A 179 7.74 -6.14 4.32
N ILE A 180 7.09 -5.06 3.95
CA ILE A 180 5.79 -5.07 3.27
C ILE A 180 5.84 -5.98 2.04
N CYS A 181 6.80 -5.82 1.15
CA CYS A 181 6.92 -6.64 -0.07
C CYS A 181 7.07 -8.15 0.21
N LYS A 182 7.66 -8.55 1.35
CA LYS A 182 7.75 -9.97 1.71
C LYS A 182 6.40 -10.55 2.09
N GLU A 183 5.63 -9.81 2.86
CA GLU A 183 4.29 -10.19 3.31
C GLU A 183 3.31 -10.19 2.12
N GLU A 184 3.36 -9.17 1.27
CA GLU A 184 2.58 -9.08 0.03
C GLU A 184 2.83 -10.24 -0.96
N SER A 185 4.07 -10.71 -1.05
CA SER A 185 4.37 -11.87 -1.89
C SER A 185 3.65 -13.15 -1.43
N PHE A 186 3.38 -13.27 -0.12
CA PHE A 186 2.56 -14.34 0.42
C PHE A 186 1.07 -14.11 0.07
N HIS A 187 0.58 -12.88 0.16
CA HIS A 187 -0.80 -12.52 -0.17
C HIS A 187 -1.12 -12.85 -1.63
N GLN A 188 -0.26 -12.40 -2.56
CA GLN A 188 -0.39 -12.69 -3.99
C GLN A 188 -0.44 -14.19 -4.27
N ARG A 189 0.47 -14.95 -3.67
CA ARG A 189 0.50 -16.41 -3.82
C ARG A 189 -0.79 -17.05 -3.32
N GLN A 190 -1.31 -16.65 -2.16
CA GLN A 190 -2.53 -17.21 -1.60
C GLN A 190 -3.75 -16.89 -2.47
N GLY A 191 -3.82 -15.69 -3.04
CA GLY A 191 -4.86 -15.32 -3.99
C GLY A 191 -4.80 -16.19 -5.26
N TYR A 192 -3.62 -16.34 -5.84
CA TYR A 192 -3.44 -17.20 -7.02
C TYR A 192 -3.81 -18.66 -6.74
N GLU A 193 -3.48 -19.21 -5.56
CA GLU A 193 -3.87 -20.57 -5.14
C GLU A 193 -5.39 -20.72 -5.04
N ILE A 194 -6.13 -19.67 -4.63
CA ILE A 194 -7.61 -19.71 -4.63
C ILE A 194 -8.12 -19.78 -6.07
N MET A 195 -7.63 -18.92 -6.95
CA MET A 195 -8.02 -18.91 -8.36
C MET A 195 -7.69 -20.25 -9.05
N LEU A 196 -6.51 -20.81 -8.80
CA LEU A 196 -6.11 -22.13 -9.31
C LEU A 196 -7.04 -23.25 -8.83
N THR A 197 -7.44 -23.20 -7.55
CA THR A 197 -8.38 -24.17 -6.97
C THR A 197 -9.75 -24.09 -7.63
N LEU A 198 -10.26 -22.90 -7.86
CA LEU A 198 -11.57 -22.68 -8.49
C LEU A 198 -11.54 -23.00 -9.98
N ALA A 199 -10.50 -22.61 -10.70
CA ALA A 199 -10.35 -22.86 -12.12
C ALA A 199 -10.26 -24.37 -12.47
N ASN A 200 -9.70 -25.17 -11.55
CA ASN A 200 -9.63 -26.64 -11.69
C ASN A 200 -10.79 -27.37 -10.98
N GLY A 201 -11.77 -26.66 -10.47
CA GLY A 201 -12.92 -27.23 -9.77
C GLY A 201 -14.09 -27.57 -10.70
N SER A 202 -15.33 -27.48 -10.17
CA SER A 202 -16.54 -27.70 -10.99
C SER A 202 -16.74 -26.57 -12.00
N PRO A 203 -17.59 -26.78 -13.03
CA PRO A 203 -17.94 -25.71 -13.99
C PRO A 203 -18.42 -24.43 -13.31
N GLU A 204 -19.18 -24.54 -12.22
CA GLU A 204 -19.70 -23.40 -11.46
C GLU A 204 -18.56 -22.67 -10.71
N GLN A 205 -17.59 -23.42 -10.17
CA GLN A 205 -16.41 -22.83 -9.53
C GLN A 205 -15.52 -22.12 -10.54
N LYS A 206 -15.33 -22.70 -11.72
CA LYS A 206 -14.60 -22.05 -12.81
C LYS A 206 -15.32 -20.79 -13.29
N ALA A 207 -16.64 -20.83 -13.44
CA ALA A 207 -17.44 -19.66 -13.79
C ALA A 207 -17.34 -18.55 -12.73
N MET A 208 -17.29 -18.90 -11.46
CA MET A 208 -17.08 -17.95 -10.36
C MET A 208 -15.69 -17.30 -10.43
N ALA A 209 -14.65 -18.06 -10.78
CA ALA A 209 -13.30 -17.51 -10.98
C ALA A 209 -13.26 -16.57 -12.18
N GLN A 210 -13.93 -16.94 -13.28
CA GLN A 210 -14.03 -16.09 -14.47
C GLN A 210 -14.75 -14.77 -14.17
N ASP A 211 -15.92 -14.83 -13.52
CA ASP A 211 -16.67 -13.63 -13.09
C ASP A 211 -15.81 -12.68 -12.23
N ALA A 212 -15.06 -13.22 -11.28
CA ALA A 212 -14.15 -12.41 -10.48
C ALA A 212 -13.04 -11.77 -11.33
N LEU A 213 -12.42 -12.54 -12.24
CA LEU A 213 -11.42 -12.01 -13.17
C LEU A 213 -11.99 -10.87 -14.02
N ASP A 214 -13.19 -11.04 -14.56
CA ASP A 214 -13.86 -10.05 -15.41
C ASP A 214 -14.07 -8.71 -14.66
N ARG A 215 -14.41 -8.77 -13.39
CA ARG A 215 -14.65 -7.57 -12.55
C ARG A 215 -13.38 -6.90 -12.03
N TRP A 216 -12.29 -7.65 -11.82
CA TRP A 216 -11.09 -7.12 -11.18
C TRP A 216 -9.97 -6.76 -12.16
N TRP A 217 -10.01 -7.20 -13.40
CA TRP A 217 -8.95 -6.94 -14.39
C TRP A 217 -8.72 -5.45 -14.62
N TRP A 218 -9.71 -4.74 -15.14
CA TRP A 218 -9.57 -3.32 -15.47
C TRP A 218 -9.27 -2.44 -14.25
N PRO A 219 -9.97 -2.59 -13.12
CA PRO A 219 -9.62 -1.86 -11.90
C PRO A 219 -8.19 -2.11 -11.44
N SER A 220 -7.63 -3.30 -11.63
CA SER A 220 -6.23 -3.58 -11.27
C SER A 220 -5.24 -2.83 -12.16
N LEU A 221 -5.53 -2.64 -13.45
CA LEU A 221 -4.72 -1.81 -14.35
C LEU A 221 -4.76 -0.33 -13.97
N MET A 222 -5.87 0.14 -13.42
CA MET A 222 -6.03 1.53 -12.95
C MET A 222 -5.21 1.82 -11.69
N MET A 223 -4.76 0.81 -10.92
CA MET A 223 -3.97 1.01 -9.70
C MET A 223 -2.63 1.71 -9.96
N PHE A 224 -2.09 1.60 -11.15
CA PHE A 224 -0.83 2.27 -11.53
C PHE A 224 -1.00 3.78 -11.72
N GLY A 225 -2.23 4.27 -11.75
CA GLY A 225 -2.58 5.67 -12.01
C GLY A 225 -2.78 5.96 -13.51
N PRO A 226 -3.11 7.21 -13.86
CA PRO A 226 -3.35 7.59 -15.25
C PRO A 226 -2.08 7.45 -16.11
N PRO A 227 -2.22 7.48 -17.46
CA PRO A 227 -1.09 7.47 -18.38
C PRO A 227 -0.04 8.54 -18.02
N ASP A 228 1.21 8.26 -18.32
CA ASP A 228 2.31 9.18 -17.98
C ASP A 228 2.10 10.58 -18.57
N ALA A 229 1.54 10.66 -19.79
CA ALA A 229 1.22 11.92 -20.46
C ALA A 229 0.18 12.79 -19.71
N GLU A 230 -0.65 12.16 -18.86
CA GLU A 230 -1.68 12.83 -18.06
C GLU A 230 -1.30 12.97 -16.58
N SER A 231 -0.16 12.42 -16.18
CA SER A 231 0.29 12.41 -14.80
C SER A 231 1.21 13.57 -14.49
N THR A 232 0.70 14.58 -13.80
CA THR A 232 1.44 15.81 -13.44
C THR A 232 2.60 15.60 -12.44
N HIS A 233 2.71 14.41 -11.83
CA HIS A 233 3.64 14.16 -10.73
C HIS A 233 4.61 13.00 -10.97
N THR A 234 4.39 12.19 -12.00
CA THR A 234 5.20 10.99 -12.25
C THR A 234 6.63 11.36 -12.58
N GLU A 235 6.85 12.27 -13.52
CA GLU A 235 8.19 12.70 -13.96
C GLU A 235 9.02 13.20 -12.78
N GLN A 236 8.50 14.13 -11.99
CA GLN A 236 9.22 14.68 -10.84
C GLN A 236 9.50 13.61 -9.77
N SER A 237 8.56 12.66 -9.53
CA SER A 237 8.79 11.56 -8.60
C SER A 237 9.90 10.62 -9.08
N VAL A 238 10.04 10.43 -10.39
CA VAL A 238 11.13 9.64 -10.99
C VAL A 238 12.45 10.40 -10.89
N GLN A 239 12.49 11.70 -11.21
CA GLN A 239 13.67 12.54 -11.07
C GLN A 239 14.21 12.54 -9.65
N TRP A 240 13.34 12.63 -8.65
CA TRP A 240 13.71 12.53 -7.24
C TRP A 240 13.96 11.10 -6.76
N LYS A 241 13.91 10.12 -7.65
CA LYS A 241 14.07 8.71 -7.30
C LYS A 241 13.11 8.22 -6.19
N ILE A 242 12.00 8.91 -5.98
CA ILE A 242 10.91 8.43 -5.12
C ILE A 242 10.25 7.22 -5.80
N LYS A 243 9.96 7.32 -7.11
CA LYS A 243 9.63 6.21 -8.00
C LYS A 243 10.85 5.86 -8.86
N ARG A 244 10.94 4.61 -9.32
CA ARG A 244 12.01 4.16 -10.22
C ARG A 244 11.55 3.92 -11.64
N GLU A 245 10.24 3.79 -11.81
CA GLU A 245 9.57 3.56 -13.09
C GLU A 245 8.30 4.39 -13.16
N THR A 246 7.85 4.61 -14.37
CA THR A 246 6.63 5.36 -14.66
C THR A 246 5.38 4.49 -14.46
N ASN A 247 4.20 5.12 -14.49
CA ASN A 247 2.93 4.40 -14.38
C ASN A 247 2.75 3.40 -15.53
N ASP A 248 3.07 3.81 -16.75
CA ASP A 248 2.91 2.98 -17.94
C ASP A 248 3.88 1.81 -17.96
N GLN A 249 5.13 2.00 -17.52
CA GLN A 249 6.12 0.93 -17.41
C GLN A 249 5.69 -0.12 -16.39
N LEU A 250 5.19 0.29 -15.23
CA LEU A 250 4.72 -0.62 -14.19
C LEU A 250 3.47 -1.39 -14.62
N ARG A 251 2.52 -0.71 -15.28
CA ARG A 251 1.31 -1.33 -15.83
C ARG A 251 1.66 -2.38 -16.87
N GLN A 252 2.56 -2.07 -17.81
CA GLN A 252 3.01 -3.01 -18.82
C GLN A 252 3.65 -4.25 -18.19
N ARG A 253 4.53 -4.06 -17.21
CA ARG A 253 5.14 -5.16 -16.46
C ARG A 253 4.10 -6.06 -15.79
N PHE A 254 3.08 -5.48 -15.19
CA PHE A 254 1.99 -6.24 -14.58
C PHE A 254 1.21 -7.06 -15.61
N VAL A 255 0.87 -6.47 -16.74
CA VAL A 255 0.18 -7.16 -17.84
C VAL A 255 1.01 -8.33 -18.34
N ASP A 256 2.29 -8.12 -18.62
CA ASP A 256 3.20 -9.16 -19.13
C ASP A 256 3.35 -10.33 -18.15
N ALA A 257 3.31 -10.06 -16.85
CA ALA A 257 3.37 -11.10 -15.83
C ALA A 257 2.04 -11.85 -15.64
N THR A 258 0.91 -11.15 -15.80
CA THR A 258 -0.41 -11.67 -15.43
C THR A 258 -1.07 -12.46 -16.57
N VAL A 259 -0.91 -12.02 -17.82
CA VAL A 259 -1.54 -12.69 -18.98
C VAL A 259 -1.15 -14.17 -19.09
N PRO A 260 0.13 -14.57 -19.00
CA PRO A 260 0.50 -15.99 -19.02
C PRO A 260 -0.11 -16.79 -17.86
N GLN A 261 -0.29 -16.16 -16.71
CA GLN A 261 -0.91 -16.80 -15.54
C GLN A 261 -2.41 -17.05 -15.78
N ALA A 262 -3.13 -16.09 -16.36
CA ALA A 262 -4.53 -16.25 -16.74
C ALA A 262 -4.70 -17.42 -17.76
N HIS A 263 -3.85 -17.48 -18.76
CA HIS A 263 -3.83 -18.55 -19.74
C HIS A 263 -3.57 -19.91 -19.08
N PHE A 264 -2.62 -19.99 -18.14
CA PHE A 264 -2.34 -21.21 -17.40
C PHE A 264 -3.54 -21.68 -16.57
N LEU A 265 -4.32 -20.75 -16.02
CA LEU A 265 -5.57 -21.04 -15.29
C LEU A 265 -6.71 -21.46 -16.23
N GLY A 266 -6.55 -21.30 -17.55
CA GLY A 266 -7.61 -21.53 -18.54
C GLY A 266 -8.78 -20.54 -18.35
N LEU A 267 -8.45 -19.31 -17.91
CA LEU A 267 -9.36 -18.18 -17.79
C LEU A 267 -9.08 -17.18 -18.93
N THR A 268 -10.11 -16.47 -19.34
CA THR A 268 -10.05 -15.49 -20.43
C THR A 268 -10.08 -14.08 -19.84
N LEU A 269 -9.07 -13.26 -20.15
CA LEU A 269 -9.08 -11.85 -19.76
C LEU A 269 -10.17 -11.09 -20.54
N PRO A 270 -10.93 -10.19 -19.90
CA PRO A 270 -12.03 -9.47 -20.52
C PRO A 270 -11.52 -8.27 -21.35
N ASP A 271 -10.59 -8.57 -22.24
CA ASP A 271 -9.94 -7.59 -23.10
C ASP A 271 -9.86 -8.13 -24.53
N PRO A 272 -10.76 -7.71 -25.42
CA PRO A 272 -10.81 -8.22 -26.80
C PRO A 272 -9.62 -7.75 -27.66
N ASP A 273 -8.92 -6.70 -27.25
CA ASP A 273 -7.76 -6.16 -27.95
C ASP A 273 -6.45 -6.77 -27.47
N LEU A 274 -6.50 -7.64 -26.44
CA LEU A 274 -5.31 -8.25 -25.87
C LEU A 274 -4.62 -9.19 -26.86
N HIS A 275 -3.38 -8.90 -27.20
CA HIS A 275 -2.57 -9.75 -28.08
C HIS A 275 -1.07 -9.61 -27.75
N TRP A 276 -0.30 -10.63 -28.12
CA TRP A 276 1.15 -10.56 -28.04
C TRP A 276 1.70 -9.80 -29.24
N ASP A 277 2.52 -8.81 -28.98
CA ASP A 277 3.22 -8.02 -30.00
C ASP A 277 4.68 -8.50 -30.10
N GLU A 278 4.98 -9.20 -31.18
CA GLU A 278 6.31 -9.76 -31.45
C GLU A 278 7.40 -8.69 -31.61
N GLU A 279 7.05 -7.49 -32.10
CA GLU A 279 8.01 -6.43 -32.34
C GLU A 279 8.50 -5.82 -31.01
N SER A 280 7.58 -5.54 -30.10
CA SER A 280 7.91 -4.95 -28.79
C SER A 280 8.26 -6.02 -27.73
N GLY A 281 7.85 -7.27 -27.92
CA GLY A 281 7.99 -8.33 -26.92
C GLY A 281 7.10 -8.13 -25.69
N HIS A 282 5.92 -7.53 -25.87
CA HIS A 282 4.96 -7.22 -24.82
C HIS A 282 3.54 -7.62 -25.19
N TRP A 283 2.73 -7.88 -24.17
CA TRP A 283 1.29 -7.97 -24.33
C TRP A 283 0.67 -6.59 -24.52
N ARG A 284 0.02 -6.37 -25.66
CA ARG A 284 -0.79 -5.17 -25.90
C ARG A 284 -2.17 -5.39 -25.34
N PHE A 285 -2.69 -4.39 -24.65
CA PHE A 285 -4.01 -4.40 -24.03
C PHE A 285 -4.86 -3.22 -24.53
N GLY A 286 -6.17 -3.37 -24.44
CA GLY A 286 -7.14 -2.37 -24.90
C GLY A 286 -7.16 -1.10 -24.05
N PRO A 287 -7.95 -0.10 -24.47
CA PRO A 287 -8.05 1.18 -23.77
C PRO A 287 -8.72 1.03 -22.41
N ILE A 288 -8.12 1.64 -21.38
CA ILE A 288 -8.69 1.70 -20.03
C ILE A 288 -9.73 2.84 -19.98
N ASP A 289 -10.88 2.59 -19.34
CA ASP A 289 -11.87 3.65 -19.08
C ASP A 289 -11.44 4.55 -17.92
N TRP A 290 -10.70 5.60 -18.26
CA TRP A 290 -10.25 6.59 -17.27
C TRP A 290 -11.38 7.44 -16.71
N SER A 291 -12.56 7.48 -17.36
CA SER A 291 -13.73 8.19 -16.82
C SER A 291 -14.25 7.48 -15.56
N GLU A 292 -14.31 6.15 -15.56
CA GLU A 292 -14.61 5.35 -14.36
C GLU A 292 -13.61 5.60 -13.24
N PHE A 293 -12.30 5.55 -13.56
CA PHE A 293 -11.25 5.82 -12.58
C PHE A 293 -11.46 7.17 -11.88
N TRP A 294 -11.72 8.23 -12.65
CA TRP A 294 -11.89 9.56 -12.07
C TRP A 294 -13.18 9.69 -11.25
N GLU A 295 -14.25 9.01 -11.60
CA GLU A 295 -15.46 8.97 -10.78
C GLU A 295 -15.18 8.28 -9.42
N VAL A 296 -14.48 7.16 -9.43
CA VAL A 296 -14.08 6.47 -8.18
C VAL A 296 -13.16 7.36 -7.34
N VAL A 297 -12.17 8.03 -7.93
CA VAL A 297 -11.25 8.94 -7.24
C VAL A 297 -11.98 10.16 -6.65
N LYS A 298 -13.04 10.64 -7.29
CA LYS A 298 -13.92 11.72 -6.78
C LYS A 298 -14.82 11.27 -5.61
N GLY A 299 -14.94 9.97 -5.35
CA GLY A 299 -15.77 9.42 -4.30
C GLY A 299 -17.14 8.91 -4.76
N ASN A 300 -17.33 8.74 -6.07
CA ASN A 300 -18.59 8.29 -6.70
C ASN A 300 -18.56 6.79 -7.07
N GLY A 301 -17.52 6.06 -6.71
CA GLY A 301 -17.43 4.63 -6.95
C GLY A 301 -18.43 3.82 -6.12
N PRO A 302 -18.62 2.53 -6.46
CA PRO A 302 -19.71 1.70 -5.91
C PRO A 302 -19.67 1.55 -4.38
N CYS A 303 -18.50 1.58 -3.75
CA CYS A 303 -18.34 1.37 -2.31
C CYS A 303 -17.66 2.55 -1.57
N ASN A 304 -17.35 3.67 -2.21
CA ASN A 304 -16.63 4.78 -1.57
C ASN A 304 -17.27 5.24 -0.25
N LYS A 305 -18.59 5.47 -0.28
CA LYS A 305 -19.32 5.97 0.90
C LYS A 305 -19.34 4.95 2.02
N GLU A 306 -19.55 3.69 1.69
CA GLU A 306 -19.59 2.59 2.65
C GLU A 306 -18.22 2.39 3.32
N ARG A 307 -17.13 2.37 2.53
CA ARG A 307 -15.76 2.19 3.04
C ARG A 307 -15.38 3.28 4.04
N LEU A 308 -15.63 4.53 3.69
CA LEU A 308 -15.29 5.65 4.57
C LEU A 308 -16.20 5.69 5.80
N ALA A 309 -17.53 5.50 5.64
CA ALA A 309 -18.48 5.48 6.74
C ALA A 309 -18.14 4.39 7.76
N HIS A 310 -17.80 3.17 7.30
CA HIS A 310 -17.37 2.06 8.16
C HIS A 310 -16.10 2.42 8.95
N LYS A 311 -15.14 3.07 8.29
CA LYS A 311 -13.90 3.48 8.95
C LYS A 311 -14.16 4.53 10.02
N VAL A 312 -14.98 5.53 9.72
CA VAL A 312 -15.35 6.60 10.67
C VAL A 312 -16.11 6.00 11.86
N GLN A 313 -17.11 5.15 11.60
CA GLN A 313 -17.90 4.53 12.65
C GLN A 313 -17.02 3.69 13.59
N ALA A 314 -16.14 2.84 13.04
CA ALA A 314 -15.23 2.04 13.84
C ALA A 314 -14.27 2.91 14.70
N TRP A 315 -13.87 4.06 14.18
CA TRP A 315 -13.07 5.02 14.93
C TRP A 315 -13.85 5.63 16.08
N GLU A 316 -15.09 6.05 15.86
CA GLU A 316 -15.97 6.61 16.88
C GLU A 316 -16.30 5.59 17.98
N ASP A 317 -16.69 4.39 17.60
CA ASP A 317 -16.98 3.29 18.52
C ASP A 317 -15.78 2.92 19.41
N GLY A 318 -14.57 3.08 18.89
CA GLY A 318 -13.33 2.85 19.64
C GLY A 318 -12.86 4.04 20.50
N ALA A 319 -13.57 5.16 20.54
CA ALA A 319 -13.13 6.37 21.25
C ALA A 319 -12.86 6.12 22.73
N TRP A 320 -13.75 5.43 23.43
CA TRP A 320 -13.62 5.12 24.85
C TRP A 320 -12.36 4.30 25.18
N VAL A 321 -11.94 3.41 24.28
CA VAL A 321 -10.69 2.62 24.46
C VAL A 321 -9.48 3.53 24.38
N ARG A 322 -9.46 4.44 23.41
CA ARG A 322 -8.37 5.42 23.24
C ARG A 322 -8.30 6.38 24.43
N ASP A 323 -9.45 6.82 24.93
CA ASP A 323 -9.53 7.71 26.10
C ASP A 323 -9.05 6.99 27.37
N ALA A 324 -9.43 5.74 27.57
CA ALA A 324 -8.94 4.92 28.67
C ALA A 324 -7.42 4.71 28.58
N ALA A 325 -6.88 4.46 27.39
CA ALA A 325 -5.44 4.33 27.18
C ALA A 325 -4.69 5.63 27.48
N ARG A 326 -5.23 6.77 27.03
CA ARG A 326 -4.66 8.09 27.34
C ARG A 326 -4.67 8.40 28.86
N ALA A 327 -5.80 8.11 29.51
CA ALA A 327 -5.91 8.29 30.97
C ALA A 327 -4.94 7.41 31.73
N HIS A 328 -4.74 6.15 31.30
CA HIS A 328 -3.75 5.25 31.89
C HIS A 328 -2.34 5.79 31.70
N ALA A 329 -1.98 6.16 30.47
CA ALA A 329 -0.65 6.72 30.18
C ALA A 329 -0.37 8.00 31.01
N ALA A 330 -1.36 8.88 31.17
CA ALA A 330 -1.22 10.09 31.97
C ALA A 330 -0.97 9.81 33.46
N LYS A 331 -1.58 8.76 34.02
CA LYS A 331 -1.35 8.35 35.41
C LYS A 331 0.08 7.85 35.65
N HIS A 332 0.66 7.20 34.66
CA HIS A 332 1.97 6.58 34.76
C HIS A 332 3.10 7.39 34.10
N ALA A 333 2.80 8.59 33.60
CA ALA A 333 3.78 9.45 32.94
C ALA A 333 4.93 9.88 33.89
N ASN A 334 4.70 9.88 35.20
CA ASN A 334 5.64 10.30 36.23
C ASN A 334 6.15 9.11 37.08
N ASP A 335 5.74 7.89 36.83
CA ASP A 335 6.24 6.73 37.56
C ASP A 335 7.66 6.45 37.07
N PRO A 336 8.69 6.37 38.00
CA PRO A 336 10.00 5.93 37.58
C PRO A 336 9.89 4.50 37.05
N MET A 337 10.41 4.26 35.84
CA MET A 337 10.51 2.90 35.30
C MET A 337 11.40 2.11 36.27
N GLU A 338 10.81 1.18 37.02
CA GLU A 338 11.59 0.12 37.66
C GLU A 338 12.22 -0.72 36.54
N VAL A 339 13.46 -0.42 36.25
CA VAL A 339 14.32 -1.30 35.46
C VAL A 339 14.63 -2.50 36.36
N SER A 340 13.76 -3.52 36.30
CA SER A 340 14.12 -4.82 36.87
C SER A 340 15.30 -5.38 36.06
N ALA A 341 16.42 -5.52 36.76
CA ALA A 341 17.67 -6.08 36.27
C ALA A 341 17.52 -7.56 35.84
#